data_4c746a3b2eea7ddbec6e17c8edef752a
#
_entry.id   4c746a3b2eea7ddbec6e17c8edef752a
#
_cell.length_a   1.000
_cell.length_b   1.000
_cell.length_c   1.000
_cell.angle_alpha   90.00
_cell.angle_beta   90.00
_cell.angle_gamma   90.00
#
_symmetry.space_group_name_H-M   'P 1'
#
loop_
_entity.id
_entity.type
_entity.pdbx_description
1 polymer ?
#
loop_
_entity_poly.entity_id
_entity_poly.type
_entity_poly.pdbx_seq_one_letter_code
_entity_poly.pdbx_strand_id
1 'polypeptide(L)'
;MNVKFSFDKATVERRGFTLEDVYRTIKSLFAAHNFPCVSEGNVLSFTDKGHGDDFAVMWDIILSLLRSDWFLDCAASCVWQDEDGEEDVLSQFEKA
;
A
#
# COMPACT_ATOMS: atom_id res chain seq x y z
N MET A 1 -3.14 -2.42 -13.64
CA MET A 1 -2.19 -2.00 -12.57
C MET A 1 -2.84 -2.26 -11.22
N ASN A 2 -2.10 -2.86 -10.32
CA ASN A 2 -2.57 -2.91 -8.94
C ASN A 2 -1.39 -2.86 -7.97
N VAL A 3 -1.71 -2.60 -6.70
CA VAL A 3 -0.73 -2.58 -5.62
C VAL A 3 -1.26 -3.44 -4.47
N LYS A 4 -0.38 -4.23 -3.88
CA LYS A 4 -0.72 -5.15 -2.80
C LYS A 4 0.13 -4.84 -1.59
N PHE A 5 -0.53 -4.75 -0.43
CA PHE A 5 0.13 -4.49 0.84
C PHE A 5 -0.09 -5.64 1.80
N SER A 6 0.95 -6.02 2.55
CA SER A 6 0.77 -6.86 3.72
C SER A 6 1.52 -6.22 4.89
N PHE A 7 1.12 -6.56 6.11
CA PHE A 7 1.63 -5.92 7.30
C PHE A 7 2.01 -6.95 8.37
N ASP A 8 3.03 -6.61 9.16
CA ASP A 8 3.44 -7.42 10.30
C ASP A 8 2.58 -7.05 11.50
N LYS A 9 1.66 -7.94 11.85
CA LYS A 9 0.72 -7.71 12.93
C LYS A 9 1.42 -7.41 14.25
N ALA A 10 2.50 -8.11 14.55
CA ALA A 10 3.22 -7.90 15.80
C ALA A 10 3.80 -6.49 15.89
N THR A 11 4.36 -5.98 14.79
CA THR A 11 4.91 -4.62 14.75
C THR A 11 3.80 -3.59 14.84
N VAL A 12 2.69 -3.83 14.14
CA VAL A 12 1.53 -2.93 14.20
C VAL A 12 1.06 -2.78 15.65
N GLU A 13 0.93 -3.90 16.36
CA GLU A 13 0.46 -3.89 17.75
C GLU A 13 1.46 -3.24 18.69
N ARG A 14 2.75 -3.44 18.47
CA ARG A 14 3.79 -2.79 19.28
C ARG A 14 3.75 -1.28 19.16
N ARG A 15 3.32 -0.76 18.03
CA ARG A 15 3.18 0.69 17.83
C ARG A 15 1.86 1.24 18.36
N GLY A 16 1.02 0.39 18.95
CA GLY A 16 -0.26 0.81 19.50
C GLY A 16 -1.38 0.90 18.49
N PHE A 17 -1.21 0.28 17.31
CA PHE A 17 -2.23 0.25 16.28
C PHE A 17 -2.85 -1.15 16.19
N THR A 18 -3.94 -1.27 15.44
CA THR A 18 -4.48 -2.56 15.04
C THR A 18 -4.37 -2.68 13.52
N LEU A 19 -4.44 -3.90 13.00
CA LEU A 19 -4.48 -4.08 11.54
C LEU A 19 -5.66 -3.35 10.93
N GLU A 20 -6.79 -3.33 11.63
CA GLU A 20 -7.98 -2.61 11.18
C GLU A 20 -7.69 -1.12 11.02
N ASP A 21 -6.97 -0.52 11.97
CA ASP A 21 -6.57 0.89 11.89
C ASP A 21 -5.71 1.16 10.67
N VAL A 22 -4.72 0.30 10.44
CA VAL A 22 -3.80 0.42 9.31
C VAL A 22 -4.56 0.28 8.00
N TYR A 23 -5.41 -0.72 7.89
CA TYR A 23 -6.20 -0.95 6.68
C TYR A 23 -7.12 0.22 6.41
N ARG A 24 -7.78 0.76 7.45
CA ARG A 24 -8.68 1.90 7.31
C ARG A 24 -7.94 3.12 6.77
N THR A 25 -6.74 3.38 7.30
CA THR A 25 -5.93 4.52 6.86
C THR A 25 -5.57 4.39 5.38
N ILE A 26 -5.10 3.22 4.97
CA ILE A 26 -4.71 3.01 3.57
C ILE A 26 -5.92 3.03 2.65
N LYS A 27 -7.02 2.39 3.05
CA LYS A 27 -8.24 2.41 2.27
C LYS A 27 -8.75 3.84 2.07
N SER A 28 -8.61 4.68 3.08
CA SER A 28 -9.04 6.09 2.97
C SER A 28 -8.23 6.86 1.93
N LEU A 29 -6.92 6.60 1.86
CA LEU A 29 -6.07 7.27 0.89
C LEU A 29 -6.46 6.90 -0.55
N PHE A 30 -6.73 5.63 -0.79
CA PHE A 30 -7.13 5.19 -2.14
C PHE A 30 -8.57 5.57 -2.44
N ALA A 31 -9.46 5.53 -1.45
CA ALA A 31 -10.87 5.92 -1.63
C ALA A 31 -11.02 7.39 -1.98
N ALA A 32 -10.11 8.24 -1.48
CA ALA A 32 -10.13 9.67 -1.81
C ALA A 32 -9.97 9.91 -3.30
N HIS A 33 -9.37 8.97 -4.01
CA HIS A 33 -9.20 9.02 -5.46
C HIS A 33 -10.07 8.00 -6.19
N ASN A 34 -11.01 7.37 -5.47
CA ASN A 34 -11.98 6.40 -6.00
C ASN A 34 -11.34 5.14 -6.58
N PHE A 35 -10.15 4.77 -6.11
CA PHE A 35 -9.54 3.49 -6.50
C PHE A 35 -10.19 2.34 -5.74
N PRO A 36 -10.66 1.31 -6.45
CA PRO A 36 -11.35 0.20 -5.77
C PRO A 36 -10.40 -0.69 -4.99
N CYS A 37 -10.86 -1.13 -3.82
CA CYS A 37 -10.18 -2.15 -3.04
C CYS A 37 -10.66 -3.51 -3.56
N VAL A 38 -9.72 -4.32 -4.08
CA VAL A 38 -10.07 -5.59 -4.71
C VAL A 38 -9.80 -6.80 -3.83
N SER A 39 -9.08 -6.61 -2.75
CA SER A 39 -8.83 -7.68 -1.79
C SER A 39 -8.60 -7.10 -0.41
N GLU A 40 -9.23 -7.69 0.59
CA GLU A 40 -9.04 -7.33 1.99
C GLU A 40 -9.06 -8.61 2.82
N GLY A 41 -7.95 -8.92 3.46
CA GLY A 41 -7.77 -10.11 4.26
C GLY A 41 -6.34 -10.10 4.74
N ASN A 42 -5.56 -11.11 4.40
CA ASN A 42 -4.13 -11.13 4.71
C ASN A 42 -3.36 -10.14 3.84
N VAL A 43 -3.91 -9.80 2.68
CA VAL A 43 -3.33 -8.85 1.74
C VAL A 43 -4.38 -7.82 1.39
N LEU A 44 -4.00 -6.54 1.46
CA LEU A 44 -4.85 -5.44 1.08
C LEU A 44 -4.41 -4.97 -0.30
N SER A 45 -5.29 -5.01 -1.31
CA SER A 45 -4.90 -4.63 -2.65
C SER A 45 -5.89 -3.68 -3.30
N PHE A 46 -5.36 -2.83 -4.17
CA PHE A 46 -6.13 -1.82 -4.89
C PHE A 46 -5.78 -1.88 -6.36
N THR A 47 -6.72 -1.49 -7.22
CA THR A 47 -6.49 -1.45 -8.65
C THR A 47 -6.83 -0.07 -9.21
N ASP A 48 -6.34 0.20 -10.42
CA ASP A 48 -6.64 1.44 -11.13
C ASP A 48 -8.07 1.42 -11.69
N LYS A 49 -8.49 2.57 -12.19
CA LYS A 49 -9.83 2.75 -12.78
C LYS A 49 -9.80 2.73 -14.32
N GLY A 50 -8.62 2.53 -14.92
CA GLY A 50 -8.47 2.55 -16.36
C GLY A 50 -8.28 3.95 -16.94
N HIS A 51 -7.99 4.95 -16.12
CA HIS A 51 -7.73 6.32 -16.58
C HIS A 51 -6.23 6.53 -16.77
N GLY A 52 -5.86 7.39 -17.70
CA GLY A 52 -4.46 7.57 -18.07
C GLY A 52 -3.57 8.14 -16.97
N ASP A 53 -4.14 8.88 -16.03
CA ASP A 53 -3.38 9.48 -14.93
C ASP A 53 -3.37 8.64 -13.65
N ASP A 54 -4.04 7.48 -13.66
CA ASP A 54 -4.13 6.64 -12.47
C ASP A 54 -2.75 6.19 -11.96
N PHE A 55 -1.84 5.89 -12.87
CA PHE A 55 -0.49 5.49 -12.53
C PHE A 55 0.18 6.53 -11.63
N ALA A 56 0.17 7.79 -12.06
CA ALA A 56 0.81 8.87 -11.32
C ALA A 56 0.15 9.07 -9.95
N VAL A 57 -1.18 9.03 -9.91
CA VAL A 57 -1.92 9.24 -8.66
C VAL A 57 -1.67 8.09 -7.69
N MET A 58 -1.70 6.85 -8.15
CA MET A 58 -1.42 5.69 -7.29
C MET A 58 0.00 5.76 -6.73
N TRP A 59 0.98 6.14 -7.55
CA TRP A 59 2.35 6.27 -7.08
C TRP A 59 2.54 7.43 -6.11
N ASP A 60 1.79 8.52 -6.25
CA ASP A 60 1.82 9.60 -5.26
C ASP A 60 1.39 9.08 -3.89
N ILE A 61 0.36 8.24 -3.84
CA ILE A 61 -0.09 7.62 -2.59
C ILE A 61 0.99 6.71 -2.04
N ILE A 62 1.56 5.86 -2.87
CA ILE A 62 2.61 4.93 -2.47
C ILE A 62 3.82 5.67 -1.91
N LEU A 63 4.27 6.72 -2.60
CA LEU A 63 5.42 7.50 -2.15
C LEU A 63 5.12 8.21 -0.83
N SER A 64 3.91 8.68 -0.65
CA SER A 64 3.49 9.29 0.61
C SER A 64 3.60 8.29 1.77
N LEU A 65 3.18 7.04 1.55
CA LEU A 65 3.31 5.97 2.54
C LEU A 65 4.77 5.65 2.82
N LEU A 66 5.60 5.59 1.79
CA LEU A 66 7.02 5.28 1.93
C LEU A 66 7.79 6.35 2.71
N ARG A 67 7.25 7.55 2.82
CA ARG A 67 7.83 8.62 3.63
C ARG A 67 7.36 8.57 5.08
N SER A 68 6.46 7.66 5.41
CA SER A 68 5.88 7.55 6.75
C SER A 68 6.62 6.45 7.52
N ASP A 69 7.21 6.81 8.66
CA ASP A 69 7.96 5.87 9.47
C ASP A 69 7.11 4.68 9.91
N TRP A 70 5.85 4.93 10.27
CA TRP A 70 4.97 3.86 10.72
C TRP A 70 4.73 2.84 9.61
N PHE A 71 4.60 3.31 8.37
CA PHE A 71 4.36 2.41 7.25
C PHE A 71 5.57 1.53 6.99
N LEU A 72 6.77 2.12 6.94
CA LEU A 72 8.01 1.38 6.70
C LEU A 72 8.24 0.33 7.80
N ASP A 73 7.88 0.66 9.03
CA ASP A 73 8.03 -0.26 10.16
C ASP A 73 7.02 -1.42 10.09
N CYS A 74 5.78 -1.11 9.80
CA CYS A 74 4.68 -2.07 9.89
C CYS A 74 4.49 -2.90 8.63
N ALA A 75 4.91 -2.39 7.46
CA ALA A 75 4.68 -3.09 6.19
C ALA A 75 5.60 -4.29 6.07
N ALA A 76 5.01 -5.45 5.81
CA ALA A 76 5.76 -6.66 5.50
C ALA A 76 6.06 -6.74 4.00
N SER A 77 5.16 -6.24 3.17
CA SER A 77 5.38 -6.18 1.72
C SER A 77 4.56 -5.08 1.09
N CYS A 78 5.06 -4.58 -0.03
CA CYS A 78 4.34 -3.66 -0.90
C CYS A 78 4.76 -4.01 -2.32
N VAL A 79 3.83 -4.55 -3.10
CA VAL A 79 4.12 -5.06 -4.44
C VAL A 79 3.30 -4.30 -5.46
N TRP A 80 3.97 -3.69 -6.42
CA TRP A 80 3.34 -3.05 -7.57
C TRP A 80 3.30 -4.05 -8.72
N GLN A 81 2.14 -4.19 -9.34
CA GLN A 81 1.94 -5.14 -10.44
C GLN A 81 1.32 -4.43 -11.64
N ASP A 82 1.95 -4.58 -12.81
CA ASP A 82 1.43 -4.04 -14.07
C ASP A 82 1.76 -5.01 -15.21
N GLU A 83 1.60 -4.53 -16.45
CA GLU A 83 1.85 -5.34 -17.64
C GLU A 83 3.30 -5.81 -17.74
N ASP A 84 4.23 -5.07 -17.16
CA ASP A 84 5.65 -5.39 -17.20
C ASP A 84 6.08 -6.37 -16.11
N GLY A 85 5.18 -6.75 -15.22
CA GLY A 85 5.44 -7.71 -14.15
C GLY A 85 5.23 -7.11 -12.78
N GLU A 86 5.92 -7.68 -11.79
CA GLU A 86 5.81 -7.27 -10.39
C GLU A 86 7.07 -6.58 -9.91
N GLU A 87 6.90 -5.60 -9.03
CA GLU A 87 8.02 -4.87 -8.43
C GLU A 87 7.82 -4.83 -6.92
N ASP A 88 8.84 -5.26 -6.19
CA ASP A 88 8.85 -5.17 -4.73
C ASP A 88 9.27 -3.76 -4.35
N VAL A 89 8.28 -2.93 -4.03
CA VAL A 89 8.50 -1.51 -3.77
C VAL A 89 9.32 -1.29 -2.50
N LEU A 90 9.07 -2.08 -1.45
CA LEU A 90 9.78 -1.91 -0.18
C LEU A 90 11.27 -2.16 -0.29
N SER A 91 11.67 -3.16 -1.07
CA SER A 91 13.09 -3.51 -1.16
C SER A 91 13.93 -2.38 -1.74
N GLN A 92 13.32 -1.47 -2.49
CA GLN A 92 14.01 -0.33 -3.07
C GLN A 92 14.26 0.78 -2.05
N PHE A 93 13.52 0.78 -0.93
CA PHE A 93 13.56 1.84 0.06
C PHE A 93 14.11 1.41 1.42
N GLU A 94 14.16 0.10 1.68
CA GLU A 94 14.64 -0.43 2.95
C GLU A 94 16.13 -0.21 3.20
N LYS A 95 16.87 0.05 2.16
CA LYS A 95 18.32 0.15 2.22
C LYS A 95 18.80 1.58 2.14
N ALA A 96 18.05 2.45 2.67
CA ALA A 96 18.48 3.84 2.72
C ALA A 96 19.73 4.02 3.57
#